data_a0d4442ff88dd0502b68a8107e7d12c0
#
_entry.id   a0d4442ff88dd0502b68a8107e7d12c0
#
_cell.length_a   1.000
_cell.length_b   1.000
_cell.length_c   1.000
_cell.angle_alpha   90.00
_cell.angle_beta   90.00
_cell.angle_gamma   90.00
#
_symmetry.space_group_name_H-M   'P 1'
#
loop_
_entity.id
_entity.type
_entity.pdbx_description
1 polymer ?
#
loop_
_entity_poly.entity_id
_entity_poly.type
_entity_poly.pdbx_seq_one_letter_code
_entity_poly.pdbx_strand_id
1 'polypeptide(L)'
;DIIEGSTINFKKTDEKKHNLDSKQLFSSALQEIGHSLGLNGKSPSIYDVMYPIGTKFNTEITARDLKSLALLYSVVPDVTNKPLTAEEKSQFFTVPEILATLNVPVNDTMNPDEVVANDIETKLALAEQYRKRAQYDKAAEEYQAVAQMKTDRRSKSEVYYEVAVMYLDAEEFDKAKSCAEIASATDMNDLTETLPALIDYYTKRSNSAIEQLETILNQDPYNKHAYKLLCQIYREKHHENMLNATIRKWGKTAGSLEE
;
A
#
# COMPACT_ATOMS: atom_id res chain seq x y z
N ASP A 1 -18.86 29.55 11.16
CA ASP A 1 -18.61 30.15 9.84
C ASP A 1 -19.36 29.32 8.80
N ILE A 2 -20.30 29.96 8.10
CA ILE A 2 -20.98 29.34 6.96
C ILE A 2 -20.04 29.50 5.75
N ILE A 3 -19.69 28.40 5.10
CA ILE A 3 -18.94 28.46 3.85
C ILE A 3 -19.90 28.95 2.77
N GLU A 4 -19.84 30.26 2.45
CA GLU A 4 -20.67 30.87 1.41
C GLU A 4 -20.19 30.54 -0.01
N GLY A 5 -18.98 30.04 -0.16
CA GLY A 5 -18.43 29.60 -1.44
C GLY A 5 -16.97 29.19 -1.31
N SER A 6 -16.53 28.33 -2.21
CA SER A 6 -15.13 27.95 -2.35
C SER A 6 -14.71 28.02 -3.81
N THR A 7 -13.46 28.41 -4.06
CA THR A 7 -12.87 28.40 -5.41
C THR A 7 -11.81 27.32 -5.47
N ILE A 8 -11.97 26.39 -6.40
CA ILE A 8 -11.04 25.30 -6.61
C ILE A 8 -10.21 25.59 -7.87
N ASN A 9 -8.89 25.65 -7.72
CA ASN A 9 -7.96 25.86 -8.82
C ASN A 9 -7.25 24.57 -9.18
N PHE A 10 -7.44 24.09 -10.40
CA PHE A 10 -6.80 22.85 -10.88
C PHE A 10 -5.53 23.14 -11.66
N LYS A 11 -4.46 22.44 -11.29
CA LYS A 11 -3.28 22.33 -12.14
C LYS A 11 -3.54 21.30 -13.24
N LYS A 12 -3.28 21.65 -14.49
CA LYS A 12 -3.39 20.75 -15.63
C LYS A 12 -2.16 19.87 -15.84
N THR A 13 -1.12 20.05 -15.03
CA THR A 13 0.15 19.32 -15.13
C THR A 13 0.58 18.77 -13.78
N ASP A 14 1.26 17.64 -13.81
CA ASP A 14 1.95 17.07 -12.63
C ASP A 14 3.21 17.90 -12.25
N GLU A 15 3.91 17.48 -11.20
CA GLU A 15 5.16 18.11 -10.75
C GLU A 15 6.27 18.08 -11.81
N LYS A 16 6.23 17.13 -12.75
CA LYS A 16 7.17 16.98 -13.86
C LYS A 16 6.70 17.73 -15.13
N LYS A 17 5.65 18.55 -15.04
CA LYS A 17 5.04 19.32 -16.14
C LYS A 17 4.42 18.45 -17.25
N HIS A 18 4.08 17.18 -16.97
CA HIS A 18 3.28 16.39 -17.90
C HIS A 18 1.80 16.76 -17.76
N ASN A 19 1.08 16.80 -18.88
CA ASN A 19 -0.36 17.04 -18.84
C ASN A 19 -1.06 15.86 -18.16
N LEU A 20 -1.94 16.18 -17.20
CA LEU A 20 -2.80 15.20 -16.57
C LEU A 20 -3.88 14.74 -17.57
N ASP A 21 -4.16 13.44 -17.59
CA ASP A 21 -5.29 12.92 -18.35
C ASP A 21 -6.64 13.26 -17.70
N SER A 22 -7.73 12.98 -18.42
CA SER A 22 -9.08 13.32 -17.94
C SER A 22 -9.44 12.60 -16.63
N LYS A 23 -8.96 11.37 -16.43
CA LYS A 23 -9.20 10.57 -15.22
C LYS A 23 -8.45 11.14 -14.02
N GLN A 24 -7.20 11.54 -14.24
CA GLN A 24 -6.37 12.17 -13.23
C GLN A 24 -6.96 13.53 -12.81
N LEU A 25 -7.39 14.35 -13.77
CA LEU A 25 -8.03 15.64 -13.50
C LEU A 25 -9.34 15.46 -12.73
N PHE A 26 -10.16 14.48 -13.11
CA PHE A 26 -11.44 14.23 -12.46
C PHE A 26 -11.24 13.72 -11.02
N SER A 27 -10.31 12.80 -10.80
CA SER A 27 -9.98 12.33 -9.45
C SER A 27 -9.46 13.47 -8.55
N SER A 28 -8.58 14.33 -9.08
CA SER A 28 -8.10 15.49 -8.35
C SER A 28 -9.25 16.47 -8.03
N ALA A 29 -10.17 16.67 -8.97
CA ALA A 29 -11.34 17.51 -8.75
C ALA A 29 -12.23 16.99 -7.62
N LEU A 30 -12.51 15.68 -7.61
CA LEU A 30 -13.31 15.06 -6.55
C LEU A 30 -12.65 15.23 -5.17
N GLN A 31 -11.33 15.06 -5.10
CA GLN A 31 -10.59 15.22 -3.83
C GLN A 31 -10.64 16.67 -3.33
N GLU A 32 -10.41 17.66 -4.20
CA GLU A 32 -10.50 19.07 -3.84
C GLU A 32 -11.93 19.48 -3.43
N ILE A 33 -12.95 18.90 -4.08
CA ILE A 33 -14.34 19.07 -3.64
C ILE A 33 -14.52 18.49 -2.23
N GLY A 34 -14.00 17.30 -1.95
CA GLY A 34 -14.01 16.72 -0.61
C GLY A 34 -13.38 17.65 0.44
N HIS A 35 -12.21 18.22 0.14
CA HIS A 35 -11.55 19.20 1.00
C HIS A 35 -12.40 20.47 1.19
N SER A 36 -13.01 20.98 0.13
CA SER A 36 -13.88 22.17 0.21
C SER A 36 -15.15 21.94 1.03
N LEU A 37 -15.58 20.68 1.11
CA LEU A 37 -16.69 20.25 1.97
C LEU A 37 -16.26 19.92 3.41
N GLY A 38 -14.98 20.11 3.76
CA GLY A 38 -14.48 19.94 5.11
C GLY A 38 -13.84 18.56 5.42
N LEU A 39 -13.72 17.68 4.43
CA LEU A 39 -12.98 16.42 4.60
C LEU A 39 -11.47 16.70 4.54
N ASN A 40 -10.86 17.10 5.65
CA ASN A 40 -9.45 17.48 5.71
C ASN A 40 -8.49 16.31 5.93
N GLY A 41 -9.01 15.12 6.21
CA GLY A 41 -8.23 13.92 6.45
C GLY A 41 -7.89 13.16 5.16
N LYS A 42 -7.00 12.16 5.31
CA LYS A 42 -6.72 11.19 4.26
C LYS A 42 -7.45 9.90 4.57
N SER A 43 -8.15 9.33 3.60
CA SER A 43 -8.75 8.01 3.77
C SER A 43 -7.68 6.91 3.80
N PRO A 44 -7.84 5.88 4.62
CA PRO A 44 -7.00 4.70 4.58
C PRO A 44 -7.32 3.78 3.37
N SER A 45 -8.49 3.93 2.75
CA SER A 45 -8.90 3.09 1.62
C SER A 45 -8.55 3.73 0.29
N ILE A 46 -7.87 2.98 -0.57
CA ILE A 46 -7.47 3.42 -1.91
C ILE A 46 -8.64 3.66 -2.87
N TYR A 47 -9.86 3.22 -2.50
CA TYR A 47 -11.08 3.43 -3.30
C TYR A 47 -11.77 4.73 -2.99
N ASP A 48 -11.49 5.31 -1.84
CA ASP A 48 -12.14 6.55 -1.42
C ASP A 48 -11.56 7.77 -2.14
N VAL A 49 -12.40 8.75 -2.38
CA VAL A 49 -12.00 10.01 -3.03
C VAL A 49 -10.89 10.72 -2.24
N MET A 50 -10.93 10.63 -0.91
CA MET A 50 -9.95 11.28 -0.03
C MET A 50 -8.67 10.45 0.18
N TYR A 51 -8.45 9.36 -0.58
CA TYR A 51 -7.19 8.64 -0.54
C TYR A 51 -6.06 9.49 -1.14
N PRO A 52 -4.83 9.49 -0.56
CA PRO A 52 -3.73 10.29 -1.07
C PRO A 52 -3.42 9.99 -2.55
N ILE A 53 -3.43 11.00 -3.39
CA ILE A 53 -3.11 10.88 -4.82
C ILE A 53 -1.66 10.42 -4.97
N GLY A 54 -1.43 9.38 -5.76
CA GLY A 54 -0.09 8.89 -6.06
C GLY A 54 -0.06 7.66 -6.95
N THR A 55 -0.96 6.73 -6.73
CA THR A 55 -0.95 5.45 -7.45
C THR A 55 -2.28 5.06 -8.09
N LYS A 56 -3.39 5.60 -7.60
CA LYS A 56 -4.74 5.32 -8.13
C LYS A 56 -5.55 6.61 -8.22
N PHE A 57 -6.31 6.74 -9.30
CA PHE A 57 -7.18 7.88 -9.54
C PHE A 57 -8.63 7.43 -9.41
N ASN A 58 -9.26 7.78 -8.30
CA ASN A 58 -10.64 7.44 -8.02
C ASN A 58 -11.59 8.39 -8.74
N THR A 59 -12.50 7.81 -9.51
CA THR A 59 -13.51 8.56 -10.27
C THR A 59 -14.93 8.29 -9.79
N GLU A 60 -15.05 7.48 -8.74
CA GLU A 60 -16.34 7.10 -8.13
C GLU A 60 -16.33 7.50 -6.66
N ILE A 61 -17.45 8.03 -6.20
CA ILE A 61 -17.65 8.37 -4.79
C ILE A 61 -18.11 7.11 -4.07
N THR A 62 -17.39 6.71 -3.04
CA THR A 62 -17.73 5.49 -2.28
C THR A 62 -18.79 5.75 -1.23
N ALA A 63 -19.44 4.68 -0.74
CA ALA A 63 -20.37 4.75 0.39
C ALA A 63 -19.67 5.32 1.66
N ARG A 64 -18.37 5.08 1.82
CA ARG A 64 -17.58 5.63 2.92
C ARG A 64 -17.38 7.14 2.80
N ASP A 65 -17.07 7.64 1.60
CA ASP A 65 -16.96 9.08 1.35
C ASP A 65 -18.27 9.78 1.70
N LEU A 66 -19.39 9.23 1.25
CA LEU A 66 -20.73 9.76 1.55
C LEU A 66 -21.05 9.71 3.04
N LYS A 67 -20.74 8.59 3.71
CA LYS A 67 -20.94 8.44 5.16
C LYS A 67 -20.09 9.44 5.95
N SER A 68 -18.85 9.67 5.52
CA SER A 68 -17.95 10.65 6.16
C SER A 68 -18.49 12.07 6.03
N LEU A 69 -18.99 12.44 4.86
CA LEU A 69 -19.66 13.72 4.63
C LEU A 69 -20.93 13.83 5.48
N ALA A 70 -21.78 12.79 5.47
CA ALA A 70 -23.01 12.77 6.24
C ALA A 70 -22.73 12.95 7.75
N LEU A 71 -21.73 12.27 8.30
CA LEU A 71 -21.31 12.41 9.70
C LEU A 71 -20.80 13.83 9.96
N LEU A 72 -19.97 14.40 9.07
CA LEU A 72 -19.46 15.75 9.23
C LEU A 72 -20.59 16.79 9.33
N TYR A 73 -21.60 16.68 8.47
CA TYR A 73 -22.72 17.61 8.42
C TYR A 73 -23.87 17.29 9.41
N SER A 74 -23.85 16.13 10.04
CA SER A 74 -24.79 15.79 11.13
C SER A 74 -24.32 16.30 12.50
N VAL A 75 -23.03 16.60 12.62
CA VAL A 75 -22.48 17.17 13.85
C VAL A 75 -22.74 18.66 13.89
N VAL A 76 -23.42 19.09 14.92
CA VAL A 76 -23.65 20.51 15.20
C VAL A 76 -22.28 21.20 15.32
N PRO A 77 -21.98 22.23 14.50
CA PRO A 77 -20.71 22.92 14.60
C PRO A 77 -20.53 23.55 15.98
N ASP A 78 -19.49 23.17 16.71
CA ASP A 78 -19.14 23.73 18.02
C ASP A 78 -18.43 25.09 17.94
N VAL A 79 -18.68 25.83 16.88
CA VAL A 79 -17.98 27.09 16.56
C VAL A 79 -18.56 28.28 17.35
N THR A 80 -19.76 28.16 17.84
CA THR A 80 -20.47 29.30 18.43
C THR A 80 -20.56 29.33 19.95
N ASN A 81 -20.14 28.25 20.65
CA ASN A 81 -20.36 28.07 22.10
C ASN A 81 -21.82 28.30 22.56
N LYS A 82 -22.76 28.27 21.62
CA LYS A 82 -24.19 28.38 21.90
C LYS A 82 -24.89 27.12 21.38
N PRO A 83 -25.70 26.46 22.22
CA PRO A 83 -26.51 25.34 21.76
C PRO A 83 -27.48 25.82 20.66
N LEU A 84 -27.49 25.10 19.52
CA LEU A 84 -28.45 25.37 18.45
C LEU A 84 -29.89 25.17 18.97
N THR A 85 -30.79 26.06 18.52
CA THR A 85 -32.23 25.93 18.74
C THR A 85 -32.78 24.70 18.00
N ALA A 86 -34.00 24.27 18.36
CA ALA A 86 -34.64 23.16 17.65
C ALA A 86 -34.90 23.45 16.19
N GLU A 87 -35.15 24.73 15.82
CA GLU A 87 -35.31 25.18 14.43
C GLU A 87 -34.00 25.10 13.66
N GLU A 88 -32.89 25.55 14.26
CA GLU A 88 -31.58 25.44 13.63
C GLU A 88 -31.16 23.97 13.46
N LYS A 89 -31.42 23.10 14.44
CA LYS A 89 -31.16 21.64 14.32
C LYS A 89 -31.99 21.00 13.22
N SER A 90 -33.21 21.47 12.96
CA SER A 90 -34.07 20.91 11.91
C SER A 90 -33.56 21.19 10.50
N GLN A 91 -32.61 22.10 10.34
CA GLN A 91 -31.96 22.39 9.05
C GLN A 91 -30.86 21.38 8.71
N PHE A 92 -30.41 20.57 9.66
CA PHE A 92 -29.40 19.55 9.43
C PHE A 92 -30.09 18.21 9.14
N PHE A 93 -29.74 17.62 8.00
CA PHE A 93 -30.19 16.27 7.68
C PHE A 93 -29.49 15.24 8.58
N THR A 94 -30.22 14.23 8.98
CA THR A 94 -29.61 13.08 9.65
C THR A 94 -28.80 12.24 8.64
N VAL A 95 -27.78 11.52 9.09
CA VAL A 95 -26.99 10.61 8.25
C VAL A 95 -27.86 9.63 7.47
N PRO A 96 -28.87 8.96 8.10
CA PRO A 96 -29.80 8.08 7.37
C PRO A 96 -30.58 8.79 6.27
N GLU A 97 -31.05 10.03 6.49
CA GLU A 97 -31.81 10.81 5.49
C GLU A 97 -30.94 11.16 4.28
N ILE A 98 -29.69 11.57 4.50
CA ILE A 98 -28.75 11.85 3.40
C ILE A 98 -28.46 10.58 2.62
N LEU A 99 -28.15 9.48 3.28
CA LEU A 99 -27.85 8.20 2.62
C LEU A 99 -29.07 7.64 1.85
N ALA A 100 -30.27 7.80 2.40
CA ALA A 100 -31.51 7.44 1.69
C ALA A 100 -31.74 8.29 0.43
N THR A 101 -31.47 9.61 0.49
CA THR A 101 -31.58 10.50 -0.66
C THR A 101 -30.62 10.14 -1.79
N LEU A 102 -29.44 9.61 -1.43
CA LEU A 102 -28.40 9.19 -2.36
C LEU A 102 -28.54 7.73 -2.84
N ASN A 103 -29.65 7.04 -2.48
CA ASN A 103 -29.84 5.62 -2.74
C ASN A 103 -28.69 4.72 -2.24
N VAL A 104 -27.96 5.17 -1.23
CA VAL A 104 -26.90 4.38 -0.60
C VAL A 104 -27.55 3.47 0.44
N PRO A 105 -27.39 2.15 0.34
CA PRO A 105 -28.00 1.23 1.32
C PRO A 105 -27.40 1.50 2.71
N VAL A 106 -28.24 1.92 3.64
CA VAL A 106 -27.88 2.07 5.05
C VAL A 106 -27.91 0.67 5.67
N ASN A 107 -26.76 0.06 5.77
CA ASN A 107 -26.63 -1.22 6.45
C ASN A 107 -26.08 -0.97 7.84
N ASP A 108 -26.97 -0.82 8.83
CA ASP A 108 -26.61 -0.53 10.23
C ASP A 108 -25.77 -1.63 10.90
N THR A 109 -25.63 -2.79 10.24
CA THR A 109 -24.86 -3.93 10.74
C THR A 109 -23.45 -4.01 10.14
N MET A 110 -23.13 -3.17 9.15
CA MET A 110 -21.80 -3.19 8.54
C MET A 110 -20.83 -2.38 9.37
N ASN A 111 -19.99 -3.08 10.12
CA ASN A 111 -18.77 -2.48 10.64
C ASN A 111 -17.99 -1.89 9.45
N PRO A 112 -17.70 -0.57 9.44
CA PRO A 112 -16.95 0.06 8.36
C PRO A 112 -15.65 -0.69 8.03
N ASP A 113 -15.05 -1.35 9.02
CA ASP A 113 -13.83 -2.14 8.87
C ASP A 113 -14.09 -3.49 8.16
N GLU A 114 -15.29 -4.08 8.25
CA GLU A 114 -15.62 -5.35 7.57
C GLU A 114 -15.88 -5.20 6.07
N VAL A 115 -16.49 -4.09 5.63
CA VAL A 115 -16.73 -3.84 4.19
C VAL A 115 -15.43 -3.58 3.45
N VAL A 116 -14.47 -2.96 4.14
CA VAL A 116 -13.15 -2.62 3.60
C VAL A 116 -12.22 -3.83 3.58
N ALA A 117 -12.46 -4.82 4.44
CA ALA A 117 -11.55 -5.93 4.68
C ALA A 117 -11.51 -7.01 3.58
N ASN A 118 -12.42 -6.99 2.62
CA ASN A 118 -12.51 -8.06 1.61
C ASN A 118 -11.78 -7.80 0.30
N ASP A 119 -11.13 -6.65 0.14
CA ASP A 119 -10.38 -6.32 -1.07
C ASP A 119 -8.87 -6.44 -0.83
N ILE A 120 -8.17 -7.01 -1.80
CA ILE A 120 -6.71 -7.21 -1.76
C ILE A 120 -5.97 -5.91 -1.42
N GLU A 121 -6.32 -4.81 -2.06
CA GLU A 121 -5.62 -3.53 -1.89
C GLU A 121 -5.88 -2.92 -0.51
N THR A 122 -7.06 -3.10 0.02
CA THR A 122 -7.39 -2.66 1.39
C THR A 122 -6.64 -3.48 2.43
N LYS A 123 -6.57 -4.79 2.24
CA LYS A 123 -5.81 -5.68 3.12
C LYS A 123 -4.31 -5.36 3.09
N LEU A 124 -3.76 -5.08 1.91
CA LEU A 124 -2.36 -4.64 1.79
C LEU A 124 -2.12 -3.30 2.51
N ALA A 125 -3.03 -2.34 2.37
CA ALA A 125 -2.93 -1.07 3.08
C ALA A 125 -3.02 -1.24 4.61
N LEU A 126 -3.89 -2.14 5.07
CA LEU A 126 -4.04 -2.46 6.49
C LEU A 126 -2.81 -3.20 7.03
N ALA A 127 -2.29 -4.18 6.29
CA ALA A 127 -1.04 -4.87 6.61
C ALA A 127 0.12 -3.88 6.77
N GLU A 128 0.26 -2.93 5.85
CA GLU A 128 1.29 -1.90 5.92
C GLU A 128 1.11 -0.96 7.13
N GLN A 129 -0.13 -0.63 7.51
CA GLN A 129 -0.39 0.13 8.73
C GLN A 129 0.00 -0.65 9.99
N TYR A 130 -0.31 -1.96 10.05
CA TYR A 130 0.11 -2.81 11.15
C TYR A 130 1.64 -2.93 11.21
N ARG A 131 2.32 -3.10 10.06
CA ARG A 131 3.78 -3.11 9.95
C ARG A 131 4.40 -1.84 10.53
N LYS A 132 3.90 -0.66 10.15
CA LYS A 132 4.37 0.64 10.67
C LYS A 132 4.19 0.80 12.19
N ARG A 133 3.23 0.08 12.77
CA ARG A 133 2.97 0.06 14.21
C ARG A 133 3.70 -1.07 14.94
N ALA A 134 4.59 -1.77 14.26
CA ALA A 134 5.30 -2.97 14.75
C ALA A 134 4.34 -4.09 15.21
N GLN A 135 3.14 -4.16 14.66
CA GLN A 135 2.15 -5.22 14.90
C GLN A 135 2.27 -6.30 13.84
N TYR A 136 3.44 -6.93 13.78
CA TYR A 136 3.84 -7.80 12.68
C TYR A 136 2.94 -9.02 12.49
N ASP A 137 2.43 -9.63 13.58
CA ASP A 137 1.53 -10.79 13.46
C ASP A 137 0.20 -10.40 12.80
N LYS A 138 -0.36 -9.24 13.14
CA LYS A 138 -1.57 -8.74 12.48
C LYS A 138 -1.32 -8.37 11.01
N ALA A 139 -0.16 -7.80 10.71
CA ALA A 139 0.22 -7.53 9.33
C ALA A 139 0.33 -8.83 8.53
N ALA A 140 0.93 -9.88 9.11
CA ALA A 140 1.04 -11.19 8.49
C ALA A 140 -0.33 -11.85 8.23
N GLU A 141 -1.30 -11.70 9.15
CA GLU A 141 -2.67 -12.18 8.96
C GLU A 141 -3.33 -11.54 7.73
N GLU A 142 -3.20 -10.21 7.56
CA GLU A 142 -3.74 -9.51 6.40
C GLU A 142 -3.02 -9.91 5.09
N TYR A 143 -1.70 -10.04 5.11
CA TYR A 143 -0.94 -10.54 3.96
C TYR A 143 -1.35 -11.98 3.60
N GLN A 144 -1.55 -12.87 4.58
CA GLN A 144 -2.03 -14.24 4.32
C GLN A 144 -3.42 -14.24 3.70
N ALA A 145 -4.33 -13.39 4.16
CA ALA A 145 -5.63 -13.22 3.54
C ALA A 145 -5.49 -12.76 2.07
N VAL A 146 -4.58 -11.83 1.77
CA VAL A 146 -4.26 -11.42 0.40
C VAL A 146 -3.74 -12.60 -0.43
N ALA A 147 -2.82 -13.41 0.12
CA ALA A 147 -2.30 -14.59 -0.57
C ALA A 147 -3.42 -15.60 -0.93
N GLN A 148 -4.43 -15.76 -0.04
CA GLN A 148 -5.57 -16.63 -0.31
C GLN A 148 -6.47 -16.09 -1.45
N MET A 149 -6.55 -14.78 -1.61
CA MET A 149 -7.35 -14.12 -2.66
C MET A 149 -6.64 -14.13 -4.03
N LYS A 150 -5.32 -14.33 -4.08
CA LYS A 150 -4.58 -14.45 -5.35
C LYS A 150 -4.89 -15.80 -6.00
N THR A 151 -5.01 -15.81 -7.33
CA THR A 151 -5.32 -17.03 -8.09
C THR A 151 -4.08 -17.76 -8.59
N ASP A 152 -3.03 -17.02 -8.93
CA ASP A 152 -1.80 -17.58 -9.46
C ASP A 152 -0.76 -17.84 -8.36
N ARG A 153 0.06 -18.88 -8.58
CA ARG A 153 1.04 -19.33 -7.58
C ARG A 153 2.16 -18.32 -7.38
N ARG A 154 2.59 -17.65 -8.45
CA ARG A 154 3.67 -16.67 -8.39
C ARG A 154 3.28 -15.49 -7.51
N SER A 155 2.11 -14.87 -7.74
CA SER A 155 1.62 -13.77 -6.90
C SER A 155 1.41 -14.18 -5.44
N LYS A 156 1.01 -15.44 -5.18
CA LYS A 156 0.94 -15.97 -3.80
C LYS A 156 2.31 -16.03 -3.15
N SER A 157 3.29 -16.56 -3.85
CA SER A 157 4.66 -16.70 -3.32
C SER A 157 5.30 -15.34 -3.06
N GLU A 158 5.04 -14.34 -3.91
CA GLU A 158 5.50 -12.97 -3.74
C GLU A 158 4.94 -12.34 -2.45
N VAL A 159 3.67 -12.59 -2.12
CA VAL A 159 3.09 -12.12 -0.84
C VAL A 159 3.78 -12.78 0.35
N TYR A 160 4.02 -14.09 0.32
CA TYR A 160 4.76 -14.77 1.40
C TYR A 160 6.22 -14.32 1.51
N TYR A 161 6.85 -13.96 0.38
CA TYR A 161 8.16 -13.33 0.37
C TYR A 161 8.14 -12.00 1.15
N GLU A 162 7.17 -11.13 0.91
CA GLU A 162 7.03 -9.86 1.63
C GLU A 162 6.84 -10.07 3.14
N VAL A 163 6.07 -11.10 3.53
CA VAL A 163 5.90 -11.46 4.95
C VAL A 163 7.22 -11.95 5.55
N ALA A 164 7.99 -12.75 4.82
CA ALA A 164 9.30 -13.19 5.28
C ALA A 164 10.26 -12.01 5.49
N VAL A 165 10.31 -11.07 4.52
CA VAL A 165 11.12 -9.84 4.64
C VAL A 165 10.68 -8.99 5.83
N MET A 166 9.38 -8.81 6.03
CA MET A 166 8.84 -8.08 7.16
C MET A 166 9.30 -8.67 8.51
N TYR A 167 9.27 -10.00 8.65
CA TYR A 167 9.75 -10.67 9.87
C TYR A 167 11.28 -10.61 10.01
N LEU A 168 12.04 -10.57 8.89
CA LEU A 168 13.49 -10.34 8.95
C LEU A 168 13.81 -8.93 9.47
N ASP A 169 13.08 -7.91 9.00
CA ASP A 169 13.20 -6.52 9.48
C ASP A 169 12.85 -6.41 10.97
N ALA A 170 11.93 -7.25 11.46
CA ALA A 170 11.52 -7.34 12.85
C ALA A 170 12.47 -8.19 13.72
N GLU A 171 13.51 -8.79 13.14
CA GLU A 171 14.42 -9.73 13.79
C GLU A 171 13.73 -11.04 14.31
N GLU A 172 12.53 -11.35 13.76
CA GLU A 172 11.77 -12.56 14.09
C GLU A 172 12.14 -13.71 13.13
N PHE A 173 13.38 -14.17 13.21
CA PHE A 173 14.02 -15.06 12.22
C PHE A 173 13.31 -16.42 12.04
N ASP A 174 12.73 -16.99 13.09
CA ASP A 174 12.00 -18.28 12.98
C ASP A 174 10.71 -18.12 12.16
N LYS A 175 9.96 -17.03 12.37
CA LYS A 175 8.77 -16.72 11.58
C LYS A 175 9.15 -16.41 10.14
N ALA A 176 10.21 -15.64 9.93
CA ALA A 176 10.73 -15.30 8.59
C ALA A 176 11.08 -16.59 7.83
N LYS A 177 11.77 -17.54 8.47
CA LYS A 177 12.12 -18.84 7.88
C LYS A 177 10.88 -19.64 7.48
N SER A 178 9.89 -19.73 8.37
CA SER A 178 8.64 -20.42 8.08
C SER A 178 7.90 -19.81 6.87
N CYS A 179 7.85 -18.49 6.78
CA CYS A 179 7.24 -17.78 5.63
C CYS A 179 8.05 -17.98 4.34
N ALA A 180 9.38 -18.02 4.43
CA ALA A 180 10.26 -18.29 3.30
C ALA A 180 10.07 -19.72 2.74
N GLU A 181 9.91 -20.71 3.63
CA GLU A 181 9.59 -22.08 3.25
C GLU A 181 8.25 -22.18 2.54
N ILE A 182 7.22 -21.46 3.03
CA ILE A 182 5.90 -21.40 2.38
C ILE A 182 6.01 -20.72 1.00
N ALA A 183 6.72 -19.60 0.90
CA ALA A 183 6.91 -18.88 -0.35
C ALA A 183 7.54 -19.80 -1.41
N SER A 184 8.66 -20.44 -1.09
CA SER A 184 9.39 -21.34 -1.98
C SER A 184 8.60 -22.59 -2.36
N ALA A 185 7.83 -23.16 -1.41
CA ALA A 185 6.94 -24.29 -1.67
C ALA A 185 5.73 -23.90 -2.54
N THR A 186 5.28 -22.64 -2.46
CA THR A 186 4.17 -22.13 -3.27
C THR A 186 4.61 -21.96 -4.72
N ASP A 187 5.71 -21.24 -4.95
CA ASP A 187 6.33 -21.07 -6.27
C ASP A 187 7.80 -20.72 -6.13
N MET A 188 8.66 -21.59 -6.68
CA MET A 188 10.10 -21.33 -6.75
C MET A 188 10.36 -20.45 -7.97
N ASN A 189 10.74 -19.21 -7.74
CA ASN A 189 11.02 -18.22 -8.77
C ASN A 189 12.25 -17.39 -8.43
N ASP A 190 12.64 -16.50 -9.33
CA ASP A 190 13.82 -15.64 -9.22
C ASP A 190 13.89 -14.79 -7.94
N LEU A 191 12.75 -14.52 -7.32
CA LEU A 191 12.64 -13.79 -6.07
C LEU A 191 12.79 -14.73 -4.85
N THR A 192 12.00 -15.82 -4.83
CA THR A 192 11.96 -16.75 -3.69
C THR A 192 13.24 -17.58 -3.54
N GLU A 193 13.96 -17.83 -4.64
CA GLU A 193 15.29 -18.46 -4.59
C GLU A 193 16.30 -17.69 -3.73
N THR A 194 16.16 -16.38 -3.62
CA THR A 194 17.08 -15.55 -2.83
C THR A 194 16.80 -15.56 -1.34
N LEU A 195 15.67 -16.10 -0.88
CA LEU A 195 15.26 -16.08 0.53
C LEU A 195 16.26 -16.73 1.49
N PRO A 196 16.86 -17.91 1.20
CA PRO A 196 17.87 -18.49 2.08
C PRO A 196 19.08 -17.56 2.25
N ALA A 197 19.55 -16.95 1.18
CA ALA A 197 20.66 -16.00 1.22
C ALA A 197 20.27 -14.72 1.97
N LEU A 198 19.04 -14.25 1.83
CA LEU A 198 18.53 -13.11 2.56
C LEU A 198 18.47 -13.37 4.07
N ILE A 199 17.99 -14.54 4.48
CA ILE A 199 17.99 -14.98 5.88
C ILE A 199 19.41 -15.04 6.44
N ASP A 200 20.35 -15.61 5.68
CA ASP A 200 21.76 -15.67 6.08
C ASP A 200 22.38 -14.29 6.23
N TYR A 201 22.02 -13.35 5.35
CA TYR A 201 22.47 -11.97 5.45
C TYR A 201 21.95 -11.30 6.74
N TYR A 202 20.65 -11.40 7.05
CA TYR A 202 20.06 -10.83 8.27
C TYR A 202 20.59 -11.49 9.56
N THR A 203 20.90 -12.76 9.50
CA THR A 203 21.51 -13.49 10.63
C THR A 203 23.04 -13.36 10.71
N LYS A 204 23.61 -12.35 10.01
CA LYS A 204 25.04 -12.00 9.99
C LYS A 204 25.96 -13.07 9.39
N ARG A 205 25.42 -14.02 8.63
CA ARG A 205 26.16 -15.04 7.89
C ARG A 205 26.46 -14.60 6.45
N SER A 206 26.98 -13.39 6.31
CA SER A 206 27.12 -12.75 4.98
C SER A 206 28.00 -13.55 3.99
N ASN A 207 28.99 -14.35 4.44
CA ASN A 207 29.78 -15.17 3.54
C ASN A 207 28.94 -16.30 2.94
N SER A 208 28.11 -16.96 3.74
CA SER A 208 27.16 -17.97 3.26
C SER A 208 26.14 -17.36 2.29
N ALA A 209 25.64 -16.16 2.60
CA ALA A 209 24.74 -15.44 1.72
C ALA A 209 25.39 -15.16 0.36
N ILE A 210 26.66 -14.72 0.32
CA ILE A 210 27.41 -14.48 -0.92
C ILE A 210 27.53 -15.76 -1.73
N GLU A 211 27.96 -16.88 -1.13
CA GLU A 211 28.13 -18.15 -1.80
C GLU A 211 26.82 -18.66 -2.43
N GLN A 212 25.70 -18.52 -1.71
CA GLN A 212 24.37 -18.88 -2.23
C GLN A 212 23.99 -18.01 -3.42
N LEU A 213 24.16 -16.68 -3.32
CA LEU A 213 23.84 -15.74 -4.40
C LEU A 213 24.71 -15.98 -5.63
N GLU A 214 25.99 -16.26 -5.46
CA GLU A 214 26.87 -16.59 -6.56
C GLU A 214 26.46 -17.91 -7.22
N THR A 215 26.00 -18.90 -6.44
CA THR A 215 25.45 -20.16 -6.96
C THR A 215 24.20 -19.90 -7.80
N ILE A 216 23.27 -19.10 -7.31
CA ILE A 216 22.07 -18.69 -8.06
C ILE A 216 22.46 -18.00 -9.38
N LEU A 217 23.38 -17.04 -9.34
CA LEU A 217 23.84 -16.30 -10.54
C LEU A 217 24.67 -17.14 -11.53
N ASN A 218 25.18 -18.28 -11.11
CA ASN A 218 25.82 -19.24 -12.01
C ASN A 218 24.78 -20.14 -12.72
N GLN A 219 23.63 -20.39 -12.08
CA GLN A 219 22.52 -21.17 -12.64
C GLN A 219 21.59 -20.27 -13.48
N ASP A 220 21.22 -19.11 -12.97
CA ASP A 220 20.43 -18.08 -13.63
C ASP A 220 21.18 -16.73 -13.64
N PRO A 221 21.95 -16.43 -14.70
CA PRO A 221 22.65 -15.16 -14.83
C PRO A 221 21.74 -13.93 -14.95
N TYR A 222 20.43 -14.12 -15.11
CA TYR A 222 19.45 -13.04 -15.26
C TYR A 222 18.68 -12.74 -13.97
N ASN A 223 18.95 -13.45 -12.87
CA ASN A 223 18.29 -13.20 -11.60
C ASN A 223 18.69 -11.84 -11.02
N LYS A 224 17.86 -10.83 -11.31
CA LYS A 224 18.08 -9.44 -10.84
C LYS A 224 18.04 -9.28 -9.32
N HIS A 225 17.29 -10.16 -8.62
CA HIS A 225 17.15 -10.10 -7.16
C HIS A 225 18.44 -10.56 -6.49
N ALA A 226 19.08 -11.61 -7.00
CA ALA A 226 20.37 -12.06 -6.54
C ALA A 226 21.45 -10.99 -6.74
N TYR A 227 21.50 -10.32 -7.91
CA TYR A 227 22.43 -9.20 -8.12
C TYR A 227 22.21 -8.04 -7.15
N LYS A 228 20.94 -7.65 -6.92
CA LYS A 228 20.62 -6.56 -5.98
C LYS A 228 21.12 -6.85 -4.57
N LEU A 229 20.82 -8.06 -4.06
CA LEU A 229 21.22 -8.46 -2.71
C LEU A 229 22.75 -8.58 -2.60
N LEU A 230 23.41 -9.16 -3.61
CA LEU A 230 24.87 -9.26 -3.63
C LEU A 230 25.54 -7.87 -3.63
N CYS A 231 25.03 -6.93 -4.44
CA CYS A 231 25.51 -5.55 -4.44
C CYS A 231 25.30 -4.85 -3.09
N GLN A 232 24.17 -5.12 -2.42
CA GLN A 232 23.91 -4.58 -1.08
C GLN A 232 24.94 -5.10 -0.09
N ILE A 233 25.16 -6.42 -0.05
CA ILE A 233 26.14 -7.03 0.87
C ILE A 233 27.55 -6.49 0.62
N TYR A 234 28.01 -6.38 -0.62
CA TYR A 234 29.33 -5.84 -0.93
C TYR A 234 29.49 -4.36 -0.57
N ARG A 235 28.41 -3.56 -0.74
CA ARG A 235 28.41 -2.14 -0.34
C ARG A 235 28.57 -1.98 1.17
N GLU A 236 27.83 -2.75 1.95
CA GLU A 236 27.89 -2.70 3.42
C GLU A 236 29.21 -3.21 3.98
N LYS A 237 29.82 -4.18 3.30
CA LYS A 237 31.15 -4.68 3.65
C LYS A 237 32.30 -3.80 3.12
N HIS A 238 32.01 -2.71 2.43
CA HIS A 238 33.00 -1.83 1.77
C HIS A 238 33.91 -2.58 0.78
N HIS A 239 33.39 -3.63 0.15
CA HIS A 239 34.10 -4.42 -0.87
C HIS A 239 33.92 -3.82 -2.27
N GLU A 240 34.44 -2.62 -2.49
CA GLU A 240 34.21 -1.84 -3.73
C GLU A 240 34.59 -2.57 -5.02
N ASN A 241 35.69 -3.32 -4.99
CA ASN A 241 36.13 -4.10 -6.16
C ASN A 241 35.08 -5.15 -6.58
N MET A 242 34.54 -5.88 -5.62
CA MET A 242 33.52 -6.91 -5.85
C MET A 242 32.20 -6.26 -6.27
N LEU A 243 31.81 -5.17 -5.63
CA LEU A 243 30.63 -4.40 -6.01
C LEU A 243 30.70 -3.96 -7.47
N ASN A 244 31.81 -3.33 -7.87
CA ASN A 244 31.99 -2.85 -9.23
C ASN A 244 32.03 -4.01 -10.25
N ALA A 245 32.64 -5.15 -9.89
CA ALA A 245 32.63 -6.34 -10.75
C ALA A 245 31.19 -6.89 -10.94
N THR A 246 30.42 -6.92 -9.86
CA THR A 246 29.03 -7.38 -9.87
C THR A 246 28.13 -6.46 -10.73
N ILE A 247 28.27 -5.14 -10.59
CA ILE A 247 27.55 -4.15 -11.41
C ILE A 247 27.91 -4.29 -12.89
N ARG A 248 29.18 -4.48 -13.22
CA ARG A 248 29.62 -4.68 -14.62
C ARG A 248 29.08 -5.98 -15.20
N LYS A 249 29.05 -7.06 -14.40
CA LYS A 249 28.50 -8.35 -14.83
C LYS A 249 27.01 -8.19 -15.14
N TRP A 250 26.26 -7.55 -14.24
CA TRP A 250 24.84 -7.25 -14.45
C TRP A 250 24.61 -6.38 -15.69
N GLY A 251 25.36 -5.31 -15.87
CA GLY A 251 25.24 -4.42 -17.05
C GLY A 251 25.44 -5.16 -18.38
N LYS A 252 26.34 -6.11 -18.43
CA LYS A 252 26.55 -6.96 -19.62
C LYS A 252 25.38 -7.92 -19.85
N THR A 253 24.84 -8.49 -18.78
CA THR A 253 23.73 -9.45 -18.83
C THR A 253 22.41 -8.75 -19.18
N ALA A 254 22.13 -7.60 -18.57
CA ALA A 254 20.94 -6.81 -18.86
C ALA A 254 20.95 -6.22 -20.27
N GLY A 255 22.10 -5.74 -20.76
CA GLY A 255 22.23 -5.23 -22.13
C GLY A 255 22.02 -6.29 -23.21
N SER A 256 22.21 -7.57 -22.89
CA SER A 256 21.92 -8.67 -23.84
C SER A 256 20.43 -9.05 -23.93
N LEU A 257 19.56 -8.44 -23.09
CA LEU A 257 18.10 -8.63 -23.11
C LEU A 257 17.38 -7.56 -23.95
N GLU A 258 18.07 -6.48 -24.32
CA GLU A 258 17.53 -5.39 -25.16
C GLU A 258 17.85 -5.57 -26.65
N GLU A 259 18.64 -6.59 -27.05
CA GLU A 259 18.87 -7.02 -28.42
C GLU A 259 17.96 -8.21 -28.81
#